data_5bd91feb8b5f6a5b7fa6a5a62e247556
#
_entry.id   5bd91feb8b5f6a5b7fa6a5a62e247556
#
_cell.length_a   1.000
_cell.length_b   1.000
_cell.length_c   1.000
_cell.angle_alpha   90.00
_cell.angle_beta   90.00
_cell.angle_gamma   90.00
#
_symmetry.space_group_name_H-M   'P 1'
#
loop_
_entity.id
_entity.type
_entity.pdbx_description
1 polymer ?
#
loop_
_entity_poly.entity_id
_entity_poly.type
_entity_poly.pdbx_seq_one_letter_code
_entity_poly.pdbx_strand_id
1 'polypeptide(L)'
;MQSDWGGEYEKLNSFFQKIGISQHVSCPHTHQQNGSAERKHRHVVEVGLALLANASMPLKFWDEAFLTATYLINLLPSKVIKLDTPITRLLGVTPNYTSLRVFGCACWPNLRPYNTRKLAFRSKRCVFLGYSPMHKGVKCLDVPTSRVYVSRDAVFDESVFRFASLHQNAGVLPLEHALVFP
;
A
#
# COMPACT_ATOMS: atom_id res chain seq x y z
N MET A 1 -7.02 23.47 -4.69
CA MET A 1 -7.47 22.30 -3.89
C MET A 1 -8.93 22.49 -3.56
N GLN A 2 -9.77 21.45 -3.59
CA GLN A 2 -11.18 21.49 -3.18
C GLN A 2 -11.37 20.70 -1.89
N SER A 3 -12.13 21.20 -0.94
CA SER A 3 -12.47 20.56 0.34
C SER A 3 -13.90 20.87 0.75
N ASP A 4 -14.41 20.14 1.72
CA ASP A 4 -15.76 20.30 2.30
C ASP A 4 -15.78 21.22 3.54
N TRP A 5 -14.70 21.96 3.78
CA TRP A 5 -14.54 22.81 4.97
C TRP A 5 -14.53 22.04 6.30
N GLY A 6 -14.08 20.77 6.28
CA GLY A 6 -13.81 20.04 7.53
C GLY A 6 -12.81 20.81 8.40
N GLY A 7 -13.00 20.82 9.71
CA GLY A 7 -12.20 21.62 10.65
C GLY A 7 -10.68 21.40 10.58
N GLU A 8 -10.24 20.23 10.13
CA GLU A 8 -8.84 19.94 9.85
C GLU A 8 -8.28 20.76 8.67
N TYR A 9 -9.08 21.04 7.63
CA TYR A 9 -8.66 21.81 6.45
C TYR A 9 -8.64 23.31 6.69
N GLU A 10 -9.49 23.80 7.59
CA GLU A 10 -9.51 25.22 7.99
C GLU A 10 -8.16 25.67 8.53
N LYS A 11 -7.56 24.85 9.39
CA LYS A 11 -6.22 25.13 9.98
C LYS A 11 -5.09 25.11 8.95
N LEU A 12 -5.26 24.42 7.84
CA LEU A 12 -4.25 24.32 6.78
C LEU A 12 -4.33 25.47 5.75
N ASN A 13 -5.38 26.28 5.79
CA ASN A 13 -5.60 27.36 4.80
C ASN A 13 -4.41 28.32 4.71
N SER A 14 -3.88 28.78 5.85
CA SER A 14 -2.71 29.65 5.90
C SER A 14 -1.44 29.02 5.32
N PHE A 15 -1.27 27.73 5.50
CA PHE A 15 -0.18 26.97 4.92
C PHE A 15 -0.33 26.82 3.40
N PHE A 16 -1.52 26.49 2.91
CA PHE A 16 -1.79 26.38 1.48
C PHE A 16 -1.56 27.69 0.74
N GLN A 17 -2.02 28.79 1.31
CA GLN A 17 -1.78 30.13 0.74
C GLN A 17 -0.29 30.46 0.62
N LYS A 18 0.54 30.12 1.63
CA LYS A 18 2.00 30.33 1.60
C LYS A 18 2.70 29.57 0.48
N ILE A 19 2.20 28.38 0.12
CA ILE A 19 2.77 27.54 -0.95
C ILE A 19 2.05 27.73 -2.30
N GLY A 20 1.19 28.76 -2.42
CA GLY A 20 0.52 29.13 -3.68
C GLY A 20 -0.63 28.21 -4.07
N ILE A 21 -1.20 27.45 -3.14
CA ILE A 21 -2.37 26.61 -3.39
C ILE A 21 -3.65 27.36 -3.00
N SER A 22 -4.50 27.67 -3.99
CA SER A 22 -5.84 28.19 -3.74
C SER A 22 -6.78 27.09 -3.27
N GLN A 23 -7.54 27.37 -2.19
CA GLN A 23 -8.54 26.47 -1.66
C GLN A 23 -9.93 26.89 -2.16
N HIS A 24 -10.67 25.93 -2.74
CA HIS A 24 -12.07 26.07 -3.09
C HIS A 24 -12.89 25.21 -2.13
N VAL A 25 -13.91 25.79 -1.53
CA VAL A 25 -14.81 25.11 -0.59
C VAL A 25 -16.07 24.69 -1.34
N SER A 26 -16.54 23.48 -1.06
CA SER A 26 -17.81 22.98 -1.59
C SER A 26 -18.96 23.84 -1.04
N CYS A 27 -20.01 24.06 -1.83
CA CYS A 27 -21.21 24.72 -1.32
C CYS A 27 -21.82 23.93 -0.16
N PRO A 28 -22.40 24.59 0.85
CA PRO A 28 -23.09 23.92 1.93
C PRO A 28 -24.13 22.93 1.39
N HIS A 29 -24.22 21.75 2.00
CA HIS A 29 -25.14 20.67 1.64
C HIS A 29 -24.97 20.06 0.24
N THR A 30 -23.84 20.29 -0.44
CA THR A 30 -23.55 19.73 -1.76
C THR A 30 -22.39 18.73 -1.72
N HIS A 31 -22.57 17.62 -0.99
CA HIS A 31 -21.56 16.53 -0.86
C HIS A 31 -21.12 15.96 -2.22
N GLN A 32 -21.97 16.04 -3.24
CA GLN A 32 -21.68 15.58 -4.60
C GLN A 32 -20.44 16.24 -5.22
N GLN A 33 -20.08 17.46 -4.80
CA GLN A 33 -18.89 18.15 -5.30
C GLN A 33 -17.58 17.47 -4.89
N ASN A 34 -17.58 16.70 -3.79
CA ASN A 34 -16.41 15.93 -3.32
C ASN A 34 -16.45 14.46 -3.71
N GLY A 35 -17.49 13.99 -4.40
CA GLY A 35 -17.69 12.59 -4.76
C GLY A 35 -16.54 11.96 -5.54
N SER A 36 -15.71 12.75 -6.21
CA SER A 36 -14.51 12.22 -6.90
C SER A 36 -13.42 11.81 -5.91
N ALA A 37 -13.17 12.63 -4.88
CA ALA A 37 -12.23 12.34 -3.82
C ALA A 37 -12.70 11.16 -2.96
N GLU A 38 -13.99 11.14 -2.59
CA GLU A 38 -14.60 10.05 -1.82
C GLU A 38 -14.52 8.71 -2.54
N ARG A 39 -14.84 8.66 -3.84
CA ARG A 39 -14.69 7.44 -4.66
C ARG A 39 -13.24 6.96 -4.72
N LYS A 40 -12.29 7.90 -4.84
CA LYS A 40 -10.87 7.53 -4.86
C LYS A 40 -10.39 7.01 -3.53
N HIS A 41 -10.81 7.65 -2.44
CA HIS A 41 -10.53 7.17 -1.07
C HIS A 41 -11.10 5.76 -0.87
N ARG A 42 -12.39 5.55 -1.18
CA ARG A 42 -13.01 4.22 -1.11
C ARG A 42 -12.23 3.18 -1.91
N HIS A 43 -11.85 3.49 -3.14
CA HIS A 43 -11.07 2.57 -3.98
C HIS A 43 -9.73 2.18 -3.35
N VAL A 44 -9.01 3.13 -2.72
CA VAL A 44 -7.75 2.83 -2.01
C VAL A 44 -8.02 1.92 -0.81
N VAL A 45 -9.08 2.19 -0.04
CA VAL A 45 -9.46 1.40 1.13
C VAL A 45 -9.84 -0.03 0.72
N GLU A 46 -10.70 -0.19 -0.28
CA GLU A 46 -11.14 -1.50 -0.78
C GLU A 46 -9.97 -2.34 -1.28
N VAL A 47 -9.07 -1.76 -2.08
CA VAL A 47 -7.87 -2.47 -2.56
C VAL A 47 -6.94 -2.81 -1.40
N GLY A 48 -6.71 -1.91 -0.46
CA GLY A 48 -5.85 -2.16 0.70
C GLY A 48 -6.39 -3.28 1.60
N LEU A 49 -7.70 -3.28 1.86
CA LEU A 49 -8.35 -4.35 2.62
C LEU A 49 -8.29 -5.69 1.88
N ALA A 50 -8.48 -5.69 0.55
CA ALA A 50 -8.34 -6.89 -0.27
C ALA A 50 -6.93 -7.47 -0.22
N LEU A 51 -5.89 -6.62 -0.22
CA LEU A 51 -4.49 -7.06 -0.07
C LEU A 51 -4.25 -7.74 1.29
N LEU A 52 -4.76 -7.15 2.38
CA LEU A 52 -4.67 -7.74 3.72
C LEU A 52 -5.41 -9.08 3.81
N ALA A 53 -6.65 -9.14 3.30
CA ALA A 53 -7.48 -10.33 3.32
C ALA A 53 -6.83 -11.48 2.53
N ASN A 54 -6.37 -11.21 1.29
CA ASN A 54 -5.69 -12.19 0.45
C ASN A 54 -4.43 -12.77 1.12
N ALA A 55 -3.68 -11.94 1.84
CA ALA A 55 -2.48 -12.35 2.55
C ALA A 55 -2.76 -12.91 3.95
N SER A 56 -4.02 -12.94 4.40
CA SER A 56 -4.44 -13.27 5.78
C SER A 56 -3.68 -12.43 6.84
N MET A 57 -3.32 -11.21 6.50
CA MET A 57 -2.52 -10.33 7.36
C MET A 57 -3.40 -9.57 8.36
N PRO A 58 -2.93 -9.38 9.62
CA PRO A 58 -3.64 -8.57 10.61
C PRO A 58 -3.79 -7.11 10.18
N LEU A 59 -4.89 -6.48 10.61
CA LEU A 59 -5.19 -5.07 10.31
C LEU A 59 -4.09 -4.09 10.76
N LYS A 60 -3.24 -4.44 11.70
CA LYS A 60 -2.11 -3.58 12.12
C LYS A 60 -1.14 -3.21 10.99
N PHE A 61 -1.19 -3.91 9.84
CA PHE A 61 -0.39 -3.62 8.64
C PHE A 61 -1.17 -2.82 7.59
N TRP A 62 -2.26 -2.14 8.00
CA TRP A 62 -3.11 -1.37 7.11
C TRP A 62 -2.36 -0.27 6.36
N ASP A 63 -1.44 0.40 7.01
CA ASP A 63 -0.61 1.46 6.45
C ASP A 63 0.22 0.96 5.25
N GLU A 64 0.90 -0.17 5.39
CA GLU A 64 1.68 -0.80 4.33
C GLU A 64 0.81 -1.30 3.17
N ALA A 65 -0.36 -1.87 3.51
CA ALA A 65 -1.31 -2.32 2.51
C ALA A 65 -1.89 -1.14 1.70
N PHE A 66 -2.23 -0.02 2.35
CA PHE A 66 -2.79 1.16 1.69
C PHE A 66 -1.74 1.90 0.84
N LEU A 67 -0.50 1.96 1.31
CA LEU A 67 0.62 2.45 0.48
C LEU A 67 0.82 1.59 -0.76
N THR A 68 0.79 0.27 -0.61
CA THR A 68 0.89 -0.67 -1.73
C THR A 68 -0.31 -0.56 -2.66
N ALA A 69 -1.53 -0.44 -2.13
CA ALA A 69 -2.74 -0.22 -2.93
C ALA A 69 -2.63 1.06 -3.78
N THR A 70 -2.19 2.16 -3.17
CA THR A 70 -1.98 3.42 -3.87
C THR A 70 -0.93 3.28 -4.98
N TYR A 71 0.17 2.59 -4.70
CA TYR A 71 1.19 2.29 -5.70
C TYR A 71 0.62 1.50 -6.88
N LEU A 72 -0.10 0.42 -6.62
CA LEU A 72 -0.72 -0.43 -7.65
C LEU A 72 -1.77 0.34 -8.47
N ILE A 73 -2.66 1.10 -7.83
CA ILE A 73 -3.69 1.90 -8.49
C ILE A 73 -3.06 2.90 -9.48
N ASN A 74 -1.92 3.49 -9.14
CA ASN A 74 -1.23 4.42 -10.01
C ASN A 74 -0.55 3.77 -11.21
N LEU A 75 -0.32 2.46 -11.17
CA LEU A 75 0.21 1.67 -12.29
C LEU A 75 -0.88 1.10 -13.20
N LEU A 76 -2.15 1.05 -12.74
CA LEU A 76 -3.24 0.44 -13.51
C LEU A 76 -3.88 1.44 -14.49
N PRO A 77 -4.25 0.98 -15.71
CA PRO A 77 -4.97 1.79 -16.69
C PRO A 77 -6.34 2.22 -16.15
N SER A 78 -6.74 3.45 -16.44
CA SER A 78 -8.04 3.98 -16.02
C SER A 78 -8.84 4.50 -17.22
N LYS A 79 -10.15 4.17 -17.26
CA LYS A 79 -11.06 4.65 -18.30
C LYS A 79 -11.16 6.17 -18.36
N VAL A 80 -11.05 6.84 -17.20
CA VAL A 80 -11.14 8.30 -17.08
C VAL A 80 -10.02 9.01 -17.86
N ILE A 81 -8.86 8.38 -17.96
CA ILE A 81 -7.69 8.89 -18.68
C ILE A 81 -7.41 8.10 -19.95
N LYS A 82 -8.47 7.60 -20.62
CA LYS A 82 -8.42 6.90 -21.91
C LYS A 82 -7.54 5.64 -21.89
N LEU A 83 -7.65 4.84 -20.85
CA LEU A 83 -6.87 3.62 -20.63
C LEU A 83 -5.36 3.84 -20.47
N ASP A 84 -4.95 5.06 -20.25
CA ASP A 84 -3.58 5.36 -19.80
C ASP A 84 -3.44 5.11 -18.30
N THR A 85 -2.21 5.09 -17.79
CA THR A 85 -1.96 4.94 -16.34
C THR A 85 -1.72 6.29 -15.68
N PRO A 86 -2.12 6.49 -14.41
CA PRO A 86 -1.87 7.74 -13.71
C PRO A 86 -0.38 8.13 -13.69
N ILE A 87 0.52 7.17 -13.52
CA ILE A 87 1.96 7.42 -13.48
C ILE A 87 2.49 7.91 -14.83
N THR A 88 2.01 7.34 -15.93
CA THR A 88 2.41 7.79 -17.30
C THR A 88 1.92 9.21 -17.54
N ARG A 89 0.68 9.52 -17.17
CA ARG A 89 0.10 10.86 -17.35
C ARG A 89 0.79 11.94 -16.52
N LEU A 90 1.24 11.58 -15.30
CA LEU A 90 1.84 12.53 -14.38
C LEU A 90 3.35 12.70 -14.61
N LEU A 91 4.06 11.61 -14.84
CA LEU A 91 5.52 11.58 -14.85
C LEU A 91 6.13 11.20 -16.20
N GLY A 92 5.32 10.82 -17.21
CA GLY A 92 5.80 10.34 -18.51
C GLY A 92 6.49 8.96 -18.46
N VAL A 93 6.36 8.23 -17.33
CA VAL A 93 7.05 6.94 -17.10
C VAL A 93 6.12 5.78 -17.43
N THR A 94 6.55 4.91 -18.33
CA THR A 94 5.82 3.67 -18.63
C THR A 94 5.95 2.69 -17.47
N PRO A 95 4.83 2.14 -16.95
CA PRO A 95 4.87 1.20 -15.84
C PRO A 95 5.56 -0.12 -16.21
N ASN A 96 6.38 -0.62 -15.31
CA ASN A 96 7.00 -1.94 -15.43
C ASN A 96 6.30 -2.92 -14.48
N TYR A 97 5.51 -3.83 -15.04
CA TYR A 97 4.75 -4.82 -14.26
C TYR A 97 5.57 -6.04 -13.85
N THR A 98 6.74 -6.29 -14.47
CA THR A 98 7.57 -7.48 -14.16
C THR A 98 8.16 -7.44 -12.74
N SER A 99 8.26 -6.25 -12.16
CA SER A 99 8.73 -6.03 -10.79
C SER A 99 7.64 -6.16 -9.73
N LEU A 100 6.37 -6.29 -10.13
CA LEU A 100 5.27 -6.45 -9.18
C LEU A 100 5.33 -7.80 -8.49
N ARG A 101 5.00 -7.81 -7.20
CA ARG A 101 4.95 -9.01 -6.35
C ARG A 101 3.68 -9.01 -5.52
N VAL A 102 3.22 -10.20 -5.16
CA VAL A 102 2.00 -10.38 -4.36
C VAL A 102 2.26 -9.94 -2.93
N PHE A 103 1.46 -8.97 -2.45
CA PHE A 103 1.56 -8.44 -1.09
C PHE A 103 1.38 -9.54 -0.05
N GLY A 104 2.21 -9.55 0.98
CA GLY A 104 2.15 -10.52 2.06
C GLY A 104 2.79 -11.88 1.76
N CYS A 105 3.28 -12.14 0.53
CA CYS A 105 3.95 -13.38 0.19
C CYS A 105 5.29 -13.55 0.91
N ALA A 106 5.80 -14.78 0.92
CA ALA A 106 7.12 -15.05 1.47
C ALA A 106 8.22 -14.42 0.60
N CYS A 107 9.21 -13.82 1.25
CA CYS A 107 10.37 -13.27 0.56
C CYS A 107 11.66 -13.50 1.35
N TRP A 108 12.78 -13.51 0.65
CA TRP A 108 14.13 -13.70 1.20
C TRP A 108 15.00 -12.52 0.77
N PRO A 109 15.05 -11.42 1.58
CA PRO A 109 15.90 -10.28 1.29
C PRO A 109 17.39 -10.64 1.46
N ASN A 110 18.26 -9.95 0.69
CA ASN A 110 19.69 -10.01 0.92
C ASN A 110 20.03 -9.19 2.18
N LEU A 111 20.40 -9.90 3.26
CA LEU A 111 20.72 -9.31 4.57
C LEU A 111 22.22 -9.04 4.77
N ARG A 112 23.06 -9.32 3.78
CA ARG A 112 24.51 -9.11 3.91
C ARG A 112 24.88 -7.68 4.38
N PRO A 113 24.25 -6.61 3.91
CA PRO A 113 24.54 -5.26 4.41
C PRO A 113 24.17 -5.02 5.86
N TYR A 114 23.26 -5.83 6.42
CA TYR A 114 22.79 -5.74 7.80
C TYR A 114 23.52 -6.67 8.77
N ASN A 115 24.34 -7.60 8.26
CA ASN A 115 25.06 -8.59 9.06
C ASN A 115 26.47 -8.12 9.38
N THR A 116 26.81 -8.05 10.66
CA THR A 116 28.17 -7.73 11.14
C THR A 116 29.12 -8.94 11.08
N ARG A 117 28.56 -10.16 11.11
CA ARG A 117 29.34 -11.40 11.10
C ARG A 117 29.42 -11.98 9.69
N LYS A 118 30.64 -12.28 9.20
CA LYS A 118 30.88 -12.84 7.85
C LYS A 118 30.18 -14.18 7.60
N LEU A 119 30.03 -15.01 8.63
CA LEU A 119 29.45 -16.36 8.56
C LEU A 119 27.93 -16.38 8.89
N ALA A 120 27.30 -15.22 9.14
CA ALA A 120 25.86 -15.17 9.34
C ALA A 120 25.12 -15.49 8.03
N PHE A 121 23.91 -16.07 8.17
CA PHE A 121 23.05 -16.34 7.02
C PHE A 121 22.78 -15.05 6.23
N ARG A 122 22.98 -15.13 4.91
CA ARG A 122 22.83 -13.97 4.00
C ARG A 122 21.38 -13.59 3.75
N SER A 123 20.45 -14.45 4.11
CA SER A 123 19.03 -14.25 3.93
C SER A 123 18.24 -14.99 5.00
N LYS A 124 17.02 -14.57 5.25
CA LYS A 124 16.03 -15.26 6.09
C LYS A 124 14.63 -15.05 5.53
N ARG A 125 13.73 -15.94 5.88
CA ARG A 125 12.33 -15.85 5.43
C ARG A 125 11.63 -14.66 6.09
N CYS A 126 11.19 -13.74 5.28
CA CYS A 126 10.44 -12.55 5.63
C CYS A 126 9.07 -12.55 4.93
N VAL A 127 8.27 -11.54 5.22
CA VAL A 127 6.99 -11.26 4.55
C VAL A 127 7.13 -9.97 3.75
N PHE A 128 6.70 -9.97 2.50
CA PHE A 128 6.73 -8.80 1.64
C PHE A 128 5.66 -7.79 2.05
N LEU A 129 6.05 -6.56 2.38
CA LEU A 129 5.18 -5.46 2.79
C LEU A 129 5.00 -4.37 1.72
N GLY A 130 5.45 -4.62 0.49
CA GLY A 130 5.35 -3.62 -0.57
C GLY A 130 6.68 -2.91 -0.86
N TYR A 131 6.57 -1.76 -1.50
CA TYR A 131 7.70 -1.01 -2.05
C TYR A 131 8.10 0.15 -1.14
N SER A 132 9.40 0.42 -1.05
CA SER A 132 9.88 1.57 -0.28
C SER A 132 9.66 2.87 -1.06
N PRO A 133 9.01 3.89 -0.47
CA PRO A 133 8.85 5.19 -1.13
C PRO A 133 10.15 5.99 -1.21
N MET A 134 11.10 5.72 -0.31
CA MET A 134 12.35 6.49 -0.18
C MET A 134 13.54 5.81 -0.87
N HIS A 135 13.46 4.50 -1.13
CA HIS A 135 14.58 3.73 -1.68
C HIS A 135 14.09 2.84 -2.81
N LYS A 136 14.94 2.63 -3.81
CA LYS A 136 14.69 1.63 -4.86
C LYS A 136 14.83 0.23 -4.27
N GLY A 137 13.75 -0.29 -3.67
CA GLY A 137 13.76 -1.59 -3.00
C GLY A 137 12.40 -1.95 -2.41
N VAL A 138 12.34 -3.15 -1.86
CA VAL A 138 11.16 -3.76 -1.26
C VAL A 138 11.28 -3.82 0.25
N LYS A 139 10.17 -3.69 0.94
CA LYS A 139 10.07 -3.82 2.40
C LYS A 139 9.81 -5.28 2.76
N CYS A 140 10.61 -5.83 3.64
CA CYS A 140 10.55 -7.22 4.07
C CYS A 140 10.46 -7.30 5.60
N LEU A 141 9.36 -7.83 6.12
CA LEU A 141 9.10 -7.99 7.54
C LEU A 141 9.67 -9.31 8.04
N ASP A 142 10.55 -9.25 9.00
CA ASP A 142 10.94 -10.40 9.82
C ASP A 142 9.94 -10.55 10.97
N VAL A 143 9.01 -11.48 10.84
CA VAL A 143 7.90 -11.66 11.78
C VAL A 143 8.37 -11.94 13.21
N PRO A 144 9.37 -12.82 13.47
CA PRO A 144 9.83 -13.10 14.83
C PRO A 144 10.39 -11.89 15.56
N THR A 145 11.11 -10.99 14.87
CA THR A 145 11.75 -9.82 15.47
C THR A 145 10.95 -8.53 15.26
N SER A 146 9.88 -8.58 14.47
CA SER A 146 9.10 -7.41 14.01
C SER A 146 9.93 -6.34 13.30
N ARG A 147 11.12 -6.71 12.81
CA ARG A 147 12.03 -5.80 12.10
C ARG A 147 11.69 -5.76 10.61
N VAL A 148 11.63 -4.54 10.06
CA VAL A 148 11.48 -4.33 8.62
C VAL A 148 12.84 -4.05 7.99
N TYR A 149 13.18 -4.79 6.95
CA TYR A 149 14.36 -4.58 6.13
C TYR A 149 13.94 -3.99 4.79
N VAL A 150 14.76 -3.10 4.24
CA VAL A 150 14.61 -2.64 2.85
C VAL A 150 15.72 -3.31 2.03
N SER A 151 15.36 -4.05 1.01
CA SER A 151 16.32 -4.75 0.15
C SER A 151 16.00 -4.49 -1.31
N ARG A 152 17.04 -4.23 -2.11
CA ARG A 152 16.90 -4.18 -3.57
C ARG A 152 16.77 -5.59 -4.15
N ASP A 153 17.51 -6.52 -3.59
CA ASP A 153 17.61 -7.88 -4.08
C ASP A 153 16.91 -8.82 -3.10
N ALA A 154 15.76 -9.34 -3.51
CA ALA A 154 14.97 -10.30 -2.74
C ALA A 154 14.45 -11.40 -3.67
N VAL A 155 14.42 -12.63 -3.20
CA VAL A 155 13.74 -13.75 -3.85
C VAL A 155 12.34 -13.86 -3.27
N PHE A 156 11.36 -14.21 -4.10
CA PHE A 156 9.95 -14.29 -3.70
C PHE A 156 9.37 -15.67 -3.97
N ASP A 157 8.49 -16.10 -3.09
CA ASP A 157 7.58 -17.22 -3.31
C ASP A 157 6.15 -16.71 -3.10
N GLU A 158 5.46 -16.45 -4.21
CA GLU A 158 4.14 -15.84 -4.23
C GLU A 158 3.02 -16.84 -3.91
N SER A 159 3.33 -18.13 -3.79
CA SER A 159 2.40 -19.17 -3.38
C SER A 159 2.32 -19.34 -1.85
N VAL A 160 3.27 -18.76 -1.10
CA VAL A 160 3.41 -18.97 0.33
C VAL A 160 3.09 -17.71 1.13
N PHE A 161 2.07 -17.80 1.99
CA PHE A 161 1.62 -16.74 2.88
C PHE A 161 1.83 -17.16 4.34
N ARG A 162 2.73 -16.48 5.04
CA ARG A 162 3.09 -16.83 6.41
C ARG A 162 1.95 -16.63 7.39
N PHE A 163 1.15 -15.58 7.23
CA PHE A 163 0.05 -15.30 8.14
C PHE A 163 -1.10 -16.28 7.96
N ALA A 164 -1.37 -16.78 6.74
CA ALA A 164 -2.36 -17.84 6.51
C ALA A 164 -2.03 -19.10 7.31
N SER A 165 -0.76 -19.54 7.35
CA SER A 165 -0.36 -20.70 8.14
C SER A 165 -0.44 -20.49 9.65
N LEU A 166 -0.29 -19.27 10.15
CA LEU A 166 -0.46 -18.94 11.56
C LEU A 166 -1.93 -18.99 12.00
N HIS A 167 -2.85 -18.55 11.14
CA HIS A 167 -4.29 -18.64 11.41
C HIS A 167 -4.82 -20.07 11.42
N GLN A 168 -4.35 -20.94 10.53
CA GLN A 168 -4.70 -22.35 10.53
C GLN A 168 -4.30 -23.05 11.85
N ASN A 169 -3.15 -22.71 12.41
CA ASN A 169 -2.68 -23.26 13.69
C ASN A 169 -3.40 -22.67 14.91
N ALA A 170 -4.05 -21.51 14.79
CA ALA A 170 -4.76 -20.85 15.88
C ALA A 170 -6.26 -21.20 15.95
N GLY A 171 -6.77 -22.07 15.06
CA GLY A 171 -8.19 -22.45 15.02
C GLY A 171 -9.16 -21.30 14.68
N VAL A 172 -8.64 -20.19 14.16
CA VAL A 172 -9.45 -19.05 13.75
C VAL A 172 -9.91 -19.27 12.31
N LEU A 173 -11.23 -19.30 12.11
CA LEU A 173 -11.85 -19.43 10.79
C LEU A 173 -11.35 -18.37 9.80
N PRO A 174 -11.14 -18.73 8.52
CA PRO A 174 -10.83 -17.75 7.48
C PRO A 174 -11.96 -16.72 7.36
N LEU A 175 -11.59 -15.48 7.03
CA LEU A 175 -12.49 -14.33 6.83
C LEU A 175 -13.44 -14.46 5.61
N GLU A 176 -13.93 -15.66 5.30
CA GLU A 176 -14.85 -15.88 4.18
C GLU A 176 -16.24 -15.24 4.37
N HIS A 177 -16.55 -14.71 5.56
CA HIS A 177 -17.89 -14.16 5.86
C HIS A 177 -17.91 -12.65 6.18
N ALA A 178 -16.82 -11.91 5.99
CA ALA A 178 -16.77 -10.49 6.39
C ALA A 178 -16.98 -9.48 5.26
N LEU A 179 -17.27 -9.90 4.05
CA LEU A 179 -17.50 -9.01 2.89
C LEU A 179 -18.92 -9.10 2.34
N VAL A 180 -19.93 -9.10 3.21
CA VAL A 180 -21.29 -8.75 2.79
C VAL A 180 -21.56 -7.34 3.26
N PHE A 181 -21.31 -6.37 2.39
CA PHE A 181 -21.85 -5.02 2.53
C PHE A 181 -23.22 -4.98 1.86
N PRO A 182 -24.23 -4.43 2.54
CA PRO A 182 -25.53 -4.17 1.93
C PRO A 182 -25.46 -3.09 0.86
#